data_bdf6ff614403a9f2fa6eb49969acc3e6
#
_entry.id   bdf6ff614403a9f2fa6eb49969acc3e6
#
_cell.length_a   1.000
_cell.length_b   1.000
_cell.length_c   1.000
_cell.angle_alpha   90.00
_cell.angle_beta   90.00
_cell.angle_gamma   90.00
#
_symmetry.space_group_name_H-M   'P 1'
#
loop_
_entity.id
_entity.type
_entity.pdbx_description
1 polymer ?
#
loop_
_entity_poly.entity_id
_entity_poly.type
_entity_poly.pdbx_seq_one_letter_code
_entity_poly.pdbx_strand_id
1 'polypeptide(L)'
;MKRRVAALVLASVLAAMGAVHSAEYREEIPFVPTPIEVIDSMLELAEVKKGDVLYDLGSGDGRIVIRAAKKYGIRAVGIEMDRLLLDQARRDAKSAGVTHLVEFRSEDALKANISKATVITLYMLPWFNEAMKPSFAKQLKPGSRIVAHDFGIAGWEPDQTVKLPGYELKPGGYKHQHSLYLWKMSKDRK
;
A
#
# COMPACT_ATOMS: atom_id res chain seq x y z
N MET A 1 -31.05 -49.04 -23.66
CA MET A 1 -30.96 -48.20 -22.44
C MET A 1 -29.55 -48.03 -21.86
N LYS A 2 -28.62 -48.97 -21.99
CA LYS A 2 -27.25 -48.88 -21.35
C LYS A 2 -26.28 -47.87 -21.96
N ARG A 3 -26.47 -47.42 -23.23
CA ARG A 3 -25.58 -46.43 -23.87
C ARG A 3 -25.87 -44.96 -23.52
N ARG A 4 -27.06 -44.60 -23.03
CA ARG A 4 -27.43 -43.22 -22.65
C ARG A 4 -27.00 -42.84 -21.24
N VAL A 5 -26.80 -43.79 -20.35
CA VAL A 5 -26.38 -43.58 -18.98
C VAL A 5 -24.88 -43.31 -18.93
N ALA A 6 -24.06 -43.95 -19.76
CA ALA A 6 -22.62 -43.73 -19.82
C ALA A 6 -22.24 -42.32 -20.33
N ALA A 7 -23.01 -41.75 -21.24
CA ALA A 7 -22.78 -40.39 -21.78
C ALA A 7 -23.05 -39.28 -20.74
N LEU A 8 -24.07 -39.48 -19.89
CA LEU A 8 -24.42 -38.52 -18.84
C LEU A 8 -23.41 -38.47 -17.67
N VAL A 9 -22.80 -39.62 -17.34
CA VAL A 9 -21.78 -39.69 -16.27
C VAL A 9 -20.48 -39.07 -16.76
N LEU A 10 -20.10 -39.25 -18.03
CA LEU A 10 -18.89 -38.64 -18.58
C LEU A 10 -19.00 -37.09 -18.67
N ALA A 11 -20.15 -36.55 -18.99
CA ALA A 11 -20.41 -35.11 -19.07
C ALA A 11 -20.37 -34.44 -17.70
N SER A 12 -20.81 -35.13 -16.63
CA SER A 12 -20.75 -34.58 -15.26
C SER A 12 -19.33 -34.60 -14.67
N VAL A 13 -18.49 -35.54 -15.07
CA VAL A 13 -17.09 -35.59 -14.63
C VAL A 13 -16.25 -34.51 -15.33
N LEU A 14 -16.48 -34.24 -16.61
CA LEU A 14 -15.81 -33.15 -17.33
C LEU A 14 -16.25 -31.76 -16.82
N ALA A 15 -17.49 -31.58 -16.40
CA ALA A 15 -17.95 -30.31 -15.81
C ALA A 15 -17.36 -30.06 -14.42
N ALA A 16 -17.02 -31.10 -13.65
CA ALA A 16 -16.37 -30.96 -12.35
C ALA A 16 -14.87 -30.67 -12.43
N MET A 17 -14.21 -30.98 -13.55
CA MET A 17 -12.77 -30.67 -13.77
C MET A 17 -12.52 -29.25 -14.25
N GLY A 18 -13.55 -28.49 -14.65
CA GLY A 18 -13.41 -27.10 -15.14
C GLY A 18 -13.39 -26.02 -14.08
N ALA A 19 -13.51 -26.37 -12.80
CA ALA A 19 -13.56 -25.41 -11.68
C ALA A 19 -12.36 -25.52 -10.73
N VAL A 20 -11.19 -25.96 -11.24
CA VAL A 20 -9.96 -25.64 -10.53
C VAL A 20 -9.69 -24.16 -10.79
N HIS A 21 -10.25 -23.28 -9.96
CA HIS A 21 -9.73 -21.95 -9.82
C HIS A 21 -8.26 -22.10 -9.48
N SER A 22 -7.39 -21.84 -10.43
CA SER A 22 -5.99 -21.58 -10.15
C SER A 22 -6.01 -20.45 -9.13
N ALA A 23 -5.73 -20.76 -7.88
CA ALA A 23 -5.42 -19.74 -6.89
C ALA A 23 -4.30 -18.91 -7.55
N GLU A 24 -4.65 -17.69 -7.96
CA GLU A 24 -3.71 -16.81 -8.63
C GLU A 24 -2.56 -16.63 -7.66
N TYR A 25 -1.40 -17.20 -7.99
CA TYR A 25 -0.21 -17.10 -7.15
C TYR A 25 0.15 -15.63 -7.07
N ARG A 26 -0.11 -15.01 -5.94
CA ARG A 26 0.30 -13.64 -5.67
C ARG A 26 1.66 -13.68 -5.01
N GLU A 27 2.61 -13.01 -5.63
CA GLU A 27 3.94 -12.82 -5.07
C GLU A 27 3.83 -12.25 -3.65
N GLU A 28 4.54 -12.87 -2.69
CA GLU A 28 4.62 -12.38 -1.34
C GLU A 28 5.34 -11.04 -1.30
N ILE A 29 4.81 -10.08 -0.54
CA ILE A 29 5.38 -8.74 -0.43
C ILE A 29 6.45 -8.78 0.68
N PRO A 30 7.75 -8.65 0.33
CA PRO A 30 8.80 -8.64 1.34
C PRO A 30 8.80 -7.30 2.10
N PHE A 31 9.21 -7.35 3.37
CA PHE A 31 9.49 -6.12 4.11
C PHE A 31 10.81 -5.49 3.62
N VAL A 32 10.71 -4.35 2.96
CA VAL A 32 11.84 -3.52 2.53
C VAL A 32 11.64 -2.11 3.09
N PRO A 33 12.52 -1.67 4.00
CA PRO A 33 12.34 -0.37 4.66
C PRO A 33 12.65 0.80 3.71
N THR A 34 11.74 1.76 3.58
CA THR A 34 11.97 3.01 2.84
C THR A 34 13.02 3.87 3.55
N PRO A 35 14.05 4.38 2.86
CA PRO A 35 15.02 5.32 3.44
C PRO A 35 14.35 6.61 3.95
N ILE A 36 14.90 7.21 4.99
CA ILE A 36 14.30 8.41 5.62
C ILE A 36 14.22 9.59 4.66
N GLU A 37 15.24 9.78 3.83
CA GLU A 37 15.30 10.84 2.82
C GLU A 37 14.20 10.66 1.75
N VAL A 38 13.91 9.41 1.39
CA VAL A 38 12.82 9.07 0.47
C VAL A 38 11.46 9.34 1.13
N ILE A 39 11.30 8.98 2.43
CA ILE A 39 10.09 9.31 3.18
C ILE A 39 9.84 10.81 3.21
N ASP A 40 10.88 11.61 3.52
CA ASP A 40 10.74 13.06 3.53
C ASP A 40 10.29 13.61 2.18
N SER A 41 10.89 13.10 1.10
CA SER A 41 10.50 13.45 -0.27
C SER A 41 9.07 13.01 -0.62
N MET A 42 8.62 11.83 -0.16
CA MET A 42 7.22 11.37 -0.33
C MET A 42 6.23 12.32 0.36
N LEU A 43 6.52 12.70 1.60
CA LEU A 43 5.65 13.58 2.38
C LEU A 43 5.61 15.01 1.82
N GLU A 44 6.74 15.50 1.29
CA GLU A 44 6.83 16.80 0.60
C GLU A 44 6.08 16.77 -0.73
N LEU A 45 6.26 15.73 -1.55
CA LEU A 45 5.54 15.53 -2.82
C LEU A 45 4.02 15.47 -2.59
N ALA A 46 3.57 14.84 -1.50
CA ALA A 46 2.17 14.79 -1.09
C ALA A 46 1.67 16.14 -0.54
N GLU A 47 2.51 17.15 -0.40
CA GLU A 47 2.16 18.44 0.21
C GLU A 47 1.49 18.23 1.59
N VAL A 48 2.07 17.34 2.41
CA VAL A 48 1.52 17.01 3.73
C VAL A 48 1.50 18.26 4.62
N LYS A 49 0.36 18.50 5.26
CA LYS A 49 0.14 19.70 6.08
C LYS A 49 -0.78 19.43 7.27
N LYS A 50 -0.82 20.37 8.20
CA LYS A 50 -1.72 20.32 9.37
C LYS A 50 -3.17 20.08 8.92
N GLY A 51 -3.85 19.15 9.57
CA GLY A 51 -5.22 18.71 9.26
C GLY A 51 -5.30 17.50 8.34
N ASP A 52 -4.19 17.07 7.74
CA ASP A 52 -4.16 15.80 7.01
C ASP A 52 -4.29 14.59 7.95
N VAL A 53 -4.78 13.50 7.37
CA VAL A 53 -4.78 12.17 7.97
C VAL A 53 -4.09 11.23 6.98
N LEU A 54 -2.90 10.76 7.37
CA LEU A 54 -2.12 9.86 6.53
C LEU A 54 -2.47 8.40 6.83
N TYR A 55 -2.59 7.59 5.79
CA TYR A 55 -2.67 6.13 5.88
C TYR A 55 -1.52 5.51 5.08
N ASP A 56 -0.75 4.64 5.74
CA ASP A 56 0.35 3.88 5.15
C ASP A 56 -0.08 2.42 5.00
N LEU A 57 -0.17 1.94 3.74
CA LEU A 57 -0.69 0.61 3.43
C LEU A 57 0.48 -0.36 3.25
N GLY A 58 0.61 -1.33 4.15
CA GLY A 58 1.81 -2.14 4.33
C GLY A 58 2.86 -1.35 5.10
N SER A 59 2.50 -0.89 6.30
CA SER A 59 3.31 0.11 7.03
C SER A 59 4.60 -0.44 7.62
N GLY A 60 4.80 -1.76 7.61
CA GLY A 60 6.00 -2.38 8.14
C GLY A 60 6.29 -1.96 9.58
N ASP A 61 7.51 -1.49 9.83
CA ASP A 61 7.95 -0.99 11.14
C ASP A 61 7.41 0.41 11.51
N GLY A 62 6.49 0.95 10.71
CA GLY A 62 5.78 2.21 10.99
C GLY A 62 6.58 3.49 10.73
N ARG A 63 7.77 3.39 10.09
CA ARG A 63 8.68 4.53 9.91
C ARG A 63 8.05 5.73 9.19
N ILE A 64 7.22 5.50 8.15
CA ILE A 64 6.52 6.56 7.41
C ILE A 64 5.49 7.23 8.31
N VAL A 65 4.67 6.43 9.00
CA VAL A 65 3.64 6.88 9.95
C VAL A 65 4.24 7.75 11.06
N ILE A 66 5.31 7.25 11.69
CA ILE A 66 6.02 7.95 12.78
C ILE A 66 6.67 9.24 12.26
N ARG A 67 7.30 9.19 11.08
CA ARG A 67 7.93 10.37 10.47
C ARG A 67 6.91 11.46 10.15
N ALA A 68 5.77 11.10 9.57
CA ALA A 68 4.69 12.02 9.26
C ALA A 68 4.12 12.68 10.51
N ALA A 69 3.82 11.88 11.54
CA ALA A 69 3.32 12.38 12.82
C ALA A 69 4.31 13.33 13.50
N LYS A 70 5.60 12.97 13.52
CA LYS A 70 6.65 13.77 14.17
C LYS A 70 6.93 15.08 13.43
N LYS A 71 7.01 15.04 12.09
CA LYS A 71 7.41 16.21 11.27
C LYS A 71 6.26 17.21 11.10
N TYR A 72 5.02 16.74 10.96
CA TYR A 72 3.87 17.57 10.60
C TYR A 72 2.81 17.69 11.71
N GLY A 73 2.92 16.95 12.80
CA GLY A 73 1.94 16.95 13.89
C GLY A 73 0.56 16.46 13.45
N ILE A 74 0.50 15.53 12.50
CA ILE A 74 -0.74 15.00 11.92
C ILE A 74 -1.09 13.63 12.48
N ARG A 75 -2.36 13.25 12.36
CA ARG A 75 -2.79 11.86 12.61
C ARG A 75 -2.30 10.95 11.49
N ALA A 76 -1.74 9.81 11.86
CA ALA A 76 -1.25 8.84 10.90
C ALA A 76 -1.62 7.42 11.31
N VAL A 77 -2.03 6.58 10.34
CA VAL A 77 -2.49 5.22 10.54
C VAL A 77 -1.61 4.29 9.72
N GLY A 78 -1.00 3.31 10.35
CA GLY A 78 -0.28 2.22 9.70
C GLY A 78 -1.14 0.97 9.65
N ILE A 79 -1.23 0.36 8.48
CA ILE A 79 -1.94 -0.89 8.24
C ILE A 79 -0.93 -1.95 7.87
N GLU A 80 -0.83 -3.02 8.68
CA GLU A 80 0.17 -4.07 8.52
C GLU A 80 -0.40 -5.40 9.04
N MET A 81 -0.04 -6.50 8.40
CA MET A 81 -0.46 -7.84 8.81
C MET A 81 0.55 -8.52 9.73
N ASP A 82 1.84 -8.20 9.58
CA ASP A 82 2.90 -8.77 10.40
C ASP A 82 2.88 -8.16 11.81
N ARG A 83 2.57 -9.01 12.78
CA ARG A 83 2.48 -8.61 14.19
C ARG A 83 3.83 -8.20 14.78
N LEU A 84 4.94 -8.79 14.33
CA LEU A 84 6.27 -8.45 14.84
C LEU A 84 6.67 -7.04 14.39
N LEU A 85 6.36 -6.68 13.13
CA LEU A 85 6.56 -5.33 12.60
C LEU A 85 5.66 -4.32 13.31
N LEU A 86 4.39 -4.66 13.56
CA LEU A 86 3.48 -3.79 14.31
C LEU A 86 3.95 -3.54 15.76
N ASP A 87 4.48 -4.57 16.42
CA ASP A 87 5.01 -4.40 17.77
C ASP A 87 6.28 -3.54 17.77
N GLN A 88 7.11 -3.65 16.73
CA GLN A 88 8.23 -2.74 16.53
C GLN A 88 7.74 -1.30 16.31
N ALA A 89 6.77 -1.09 15.40
CA ALA A 89 6.19 0.21 15.12
C ALA A 89 5.63 0.90 16.39
N ARG A 90 4.96 0.14 17.26
CA ARG A 90 4.43 0.68 18.53
C ARG A 90 5.54 1.10 19.49
N ARG A 91 6.62 0.30 19.61
CA ARG A 91 7.80 0.66 20.42
C ARG A 91 8.47 1.93 19.89
N ASP A 92 8.64 2.02 18.59
CA ASP A 92 9.31 3.16 17.94
C ASP A 92 8.46 4.44 18.04
N ALA A 93 7.13 4.33 17.89
CA ALA A 93 6.21 5.45 18.11
C ALA A 93 6.27 5.98 19.55
N LYS A 94 6.40 5.07 20.55
CA LYS A 94 6.59 5.44 21.95
C LYS A 94 7.91 6.16 22.16
N SER A 95 8.98 5.63 21.60
CA SER A 95 10.31 6.25 21.69
C SER A 95 10.37 7.62 20.99
N ALA A 96 9.62 7.79 19.91
CA ALA A 96 9.49 9.05 19.18
C ALA A 96 8.54 10.07 19.86
N GLY A 97 7.79 9.67 20.88
CA GLY A 97 6.84 10.52 21.61
C GLY A 97 5.55 10.86 20.84
N VAL A 98 5.19 10.05 19.82
CA VAL A 98 4.06 10.34 18.90
C VAL A 98 2.87 9.40 19.06
N THR A 99 2.81 8.59 20.11
CA THR A 99 1.73 7.60 20.33
C THR A 99 0.32 8.20 20.32
N HIS A 100 0.16 9.46 20.67
CA HIS A 100 -1.11 10.18 20.65
C HIS A 100 -1.59 10.59 19.25
N LEU A 101 -0.71 10.53 18.25
CA LEU A 101 -0.97 10.88 16.85
C LEU A 101 -1.09 9.67 15.93
N VAL A 102 -0.55 8.51 16.35
CA VAL A 102 -0.44 7.34 15.47
C VAL A 102 -1.35 6.20 15.93
N GLU A 103 -1.83 5.44 14.96
CA GLU A 103 -2.60 4.21 15.16
C GLU A 103 -2.00 3.11 14.28
N PHE A 104 -1.78 1.90 14.82
CA PHE A 104 -1.32 0.75 14.07
C PHE A 104 -2.36 -0.36 14.12
N ARG A 105 -2.84 -0.79 12.95
CA ARG A 105 -3.90 -1.77 12.76
C ARG A 105 -3.36 -3.06 12.18
N SER A 106 -3.69 -4.19 12.83
CA SER A 106 -3.40 -5.52 12.31
C SER A 106 -4.56 -5.96 11.41
N GLU A 107 -4.52 -5.56 10.14
CA GLU A 107 -5.55 -5.88 9.15
C GLU A 107 -4.99 -5.97 7.72
N ASP A 108 -5.73 -6.65 6.85
CA ASP A 108 -5.43 -6.70 5.42
C ASP A 108 -5.72 -5.34 4.78
N ALA A 109 -4.69 -4.69 4.26
CA ALA A 109 -4.81 -3.36 3.65
C ALA A 109 -5.74 -3.34 2.43
N LEU A 110 -5.91 -4.48 1.71
CA LEU A 110 -6.87 -4.59 0.61
C LEU A 110 -8.34 -4.47 1.07
N LYS A 111 -8.60 -4.73 2.35
CA LYS A 111 -9.95 -4.70 2.95
C LYS A 111 -10.16 -3.52 3.90
N ALA A 112 -9.12 -2.75 4.14
CA ALA A 112 -9.12 -1.68 5.12
C ALA A 112 -10.09 -0.55 4.79
N ASN A 113 -10.65 0.05 5.83
CA ASN A 113 -11.41 1.29 5.68
C ASN A 113 -10.46 2.49 5.68
N ILE A 114 -10.26 3.06 4.49
CA ILE A 114 -9.38 4.23 4.25
C ILE A 114 -10.16 5.52 3.99
N SER A 115 -11.47 5.56 4.23
CA SER A 115 -12.34 6.70 3.90
C SER A 115 -12.02 8.00 4.62
N LYS A 116 -11.23 7.94 5.72
CA LYS A 116 -10.76 9.11 6.45
C LYS A 116 -9.41 9.62 5.97
N ALA A 117 -8.73 8.90 5.06
CA ALA A 117 -7.44 9.31 4.56
C ALA A 117 -7.54 10.54 3.67
N THR A 118 -6.63 11.50 3.88
CA THR A 118 -6.36 12.59 2.96
C THR A 118 -5.06 12.39 2.21
N VAL A 119 -4.18 11.54 2.77
CA VAL A 119 -2.92 11.11 2.16
C VAL A 119 -2.80 9.60 2.31
N ILE A 120 -2.47 8.90 1.22
CA ILE A 120 -2.08 7.49 1.20
C ILE A 120 -0.59 7.42 0.83
N THR A 121 0.16 6.60 1.53
CA THR A 121 1.52 6.19 1.17
C THR A 121 1.58 4.72 0.83
N LEU A 122 2.41 4.36 -0.17
CA LEU A 122 2.57 3.01 -0.70
C LEU A 122 4.04 2.72 -0.97
N TYR A 123 4.54 1.60 -0.48
CA TYR A 123 5.73 0.94 -1.00
C TYR A 123 5.43 -0.55 -1.14
N MET A 124 4.58 -0.84 -2.10
CA MET A 124 3.97 -2.15 -2.30
C MET A 124 4.18 -2.62 -3.75
N LEU A 125 4.14 -3.92 -3.98
CA LEU A 125 4.29 -4.50 -5.32
C LEU A 125 3.19 -4.01 -6.29
N PRO A 126 3.47 -3.99 -7.61
CA PRO A 126 2.53 -3.48 -8.62
C PRO A 126 1.14 -4.10 -8.54
N TRP A 127 1.05 -5.42 -8.33
CA TRP A 127 -0.22 -6.12 -8.23
C TRP A 127 -1.09 -5.61 -7.07
N PHE A 128 -0.47 -5.27 -5.92
CA PHE A 128 -1.16 -4.72 -4.77
C PHE A 128 -1.70 -3.32 -5.07
N ASN A 129 -0.85 -2.45 -5.63
CA ASN A 129 -1.23 -1.09 -6.00
C ASN A 129 -2.42 -1.10 -6.97
N GLU A 130 -2.41 -2.01 -7.95
CA GLU A 130 -3.52 -2.19 -8.89
C GLU A 130 -4.80 -2.69 -8.21
N ALA A 131 -4.68 -3.68 -7.32
CA ALA A 131 -5.82 -4.23 -6.57
C ALA A 131 -6.50 -3.18 -5.66
N MET A 132 -5.77 -2.14 -5.25
CA MET A 132 -6.30 -1.04 -4.43
C MET A 132 -7.14 -0.02 -5.21
N LYS A 133 -7.09 0.03 -6.54
CA LYS A 133 -7.82 1.02 -7.36
C LYS A 133 -9.30 1.14 -7.02
N PRO A 134 -10.09 0.04 -6.92
CA PRO A 134 -11.50 0.15 -6.56
C PRO A 134 -11.72 0.77 -5.17
N SER A 135 -10.84 0.46 -4.22
CA SER A 135 -10.91 1.02 -2.86
C SER A 135 -10.57 2.52 -2.86
N PHE A 136 -9.56 2.93 -3.61
CA PHE A 136 -9.22 4.36 -3.77
C PHE A 136 -10.37 5.13 -4.41
N ALA A 137 -10.90 4.64 -5.54
CA ALA A 137 -11.99 5.29 -6.25
C ALA A 137 -13.27 5.40 -5.40
N LYS A 138 -13.58 4.39 -4.59
CA LYS A 138 -14.80 4.32 -3.77
C LYS A 138 -14.69 5.13 -2.48
N GLN A 139 -13.52 5.11 -1.82
CA GLN A 139 -13.39 5.58 -0.43
C GLN A 139 -12.72 6.94 -0.31
N LEU A 140 -11.79 7.29 -1.21
CA LEU A 140 -11.05 8.54 -1.10
C LEU A 140 -11.88 9.72 -1.63
N LYS A 141 -11.81 10.83 -0.93
CA LYS A 141 -12.47 12.07 -1.33
C LYS A 141 -11.68 12.80 -2.41
N PRO A 142 -12.32 13.56 -3.27
CA PRO A 142 -11.63 14.51 -4.15
C PRO A 142 -10.66 15.39 -3.34
N GLY A 143 -9.45 15.59 -3.87
CA GLY A 143 -8.36 16.29 -3.18
C GLY A 143 -7.49 15.43 -2.26
N SER A 144 -7.86 14.16 -2.01
CA SER A 144 -6.93 13.21 -1.39
C SER A 144 -5.75 12.93 -2.31
N ARG A 145 -4.60 12.59 -1.75
CA ARG A 145 -3.35 12.35 -2.47
C ARG A 145 -2.86 10.95 -2.18
N ILE A 146 -2.34 10.28 -3.22
CA ILE A 146 -1.67 8.98 -3.12
C ILE A 146 -0.23 9.19 -3.56
N VAL A 147 0.73 8.77 -2.76
CA VAL A 147 2.15 8.76 -3.11
C VAL A 147 2.67 7.35 -3.04
N ALA A 148 3.25 6.88 -4.14
CA ALA A 148 3.88 5.56 -4.20
C ALA A 148 5.39 5.68 -4.43
N HIS A 149 6.13 4.80 -3.79
CA HIS A 149 7.56 4.64 -3.88
C HIS A 149 7.88 3.48 -4.83
N ASP A 150 8.71 3.71 -5.83
CA ASP A 150 9.24 2.82 -6.87
C ASP A 150 8.19 2.15 -7.77
N PHE A 151 7.01 1.81 -7.27
CA PHE A 151 5.99 1.09 -8.04
C PHE A 151 4.76 1.96 -8.25
N GLY A 152 4.42 2.22 -9.52
CA GLY A 152 3.21 2.95 -9.90
C GLY A 152 1.93 2.14 -9.72
N ILE A 153 0.82 2.74 -10.15
CA ILE A 153 -0.51 2.10 -10.21
C ILE A 153 -0.83 1.84 -11.69
N ALA A 154 -0.90 0.58 -12.10
CA ALA A 154 -1.14 0.21 -13.50
C ALA A 154 -2.43 0.84 -14.04
N GLY A 155 -2.35 1.47 -15.22
CA GLY A 155 -3.47 2.13 -15.86
C GLY A 155 -3.94 3.45 -15.21
N TRP A 156 -3.21 3.96 -14.22
CA TRP A 156 -3.39 5.31 -13.67
C TRP A 156 -2.14 6.14 -13.92
N GLU A 157 -2.22 7.09 -14.85
CA GLU A 157 -1.13 8.03 -15.10
C GLU A 157 -0.94 8.92 -13.87
N PRO A 158 0.29 9.04 -13.30
CA PRO A 158 0.55 9.92 -12.18
C PRO A 158 0.46 11.40 -12.59
N ASP A 159 -0.05 12.23 -11.70
CA ASP A 159 -0.06 13.69 -11.89
C ASP A 159 1.37 14.27 -11.80
N GLN A 160 2.25 13.60 -11.05
CA GLN A 160 3.65 13.98 -10.94
C GLN A 160 4.53 12.76 -10.70
N THR A 161 5.71 12.75 -11.31
CA THR A 161 6.78 11.76 -11.07
C THR A 161 8.05 12.50 -10.69
N VAL A 162 8.70 12.03 -9.62
CA VAL A 162 10.00 12.55 -9.15
C VAL A 162 11.00 11.40 -9.09
N LYS A 163 12.16 11.59 -9.72
CA LYS A 163 13.30 10.67 -9.61
C LYS A 163 14.27 11.23 -8.57
N LEU A 164 14.57 10.44 -7.55
CA LEU A 164 15.52 10.81 -6.52
C LEU A 164 16.92 10.26 -6.84
N PRO A 165 17.99 10.93 -6.39
CA PRO A 165 19.33 10.37 -6.49
C PRO A 165 19.40 9.02 -5.76
N GLY A 166 20.30 8.15 -6.21
CA GLY A 166 20.48 6.84 -5.56
C GLY A 166 21.00 6.98 -4.13
N TYR A 167 20.29 6.35 -3.21
CA TYR A 167 20.69 6.21 -1.80
C TYR A 167 21.24 4.80 -1.56
N GLU A 168 22.24 4.68 -0.71
CA GLU A 168 22.75 3.38 -0.26
C GLU A 168 21.84 2.84 0.86
N LEU A 169 21.30 1.64 0.67
CA LEU A 169 20.56 0.95 1.72
C LEU A 169 21.46 0.47 2.86
N LYS A 170 22.76 0.30 2.58
CA LYS A 170 23.81 -0.04 3.54
C LYS A 170 25.09 0.64 3.08
N PRO A 171 26.00 1.08 3.99
CA PRO A 171 27.31 1.64 3.64
C PRO A 171 28.08 0.73 2.70
N GLY A 172 28.53 1.27 1.54
CA GLY A 172 29.23 0.51 0.50
C GLY A 172 28.35 -0.40 -0.36
N GLY A 173 27.02 -0.32 -0.22
CA GLY A 173 26.06 -1.09 -0.99
C GLY A 173 25.73 -0.46 -2.35
N TYR A 174 24.88 -1.17 -3.11
CA TYR A 174 24.37 -0.67 -4.38
C TYR A 174 23.48 0.57 -4.17
N LYS A 175 23.73 1.62 -4.93
CA LYS A 175 22.87 2.81 -4.95
C LYS A 175 21.64 2.56 -5.81
N HIS A 176 20.50 2.41 -5.17
CA HIS A 176 19.23 2.30 -5.88
C HIS A 176 18.67 3.71 -6.16
N GLN A 177 18.33 3.99 -7.41
CA GLN A 177 17.62 5.21 -7.80
C GLN A 177 16.14 5.03 -7.51
N HIS A 178 15.58 5.88 -6.63
CA HIS A 178 14.17 5.79 -6.26
C HIS A 178 13.31 6.69 -7.15
N SER A 179 12.09 6.22 -7.40
CA SER A 179 11.06 6.98 -8.13
C SER A 179 9.85 7.18 -7.22
N LEU A 180 9.31 8.39 -7.21
CA LEU A 180 8.08 8.72 -6.50
C LEU A 180 6.99 9.11 -7.50
N TYR A 181 5.80 8.63 -7.26
CA TYR A 181 4.63 8.89 -8.09
C TYR A 181 3.52 9.50 -7.24
N LEU A 182 2.92 10.59 -7.72
CA LEU A 182 1.81 11.26 -7.05
C LEU A 182 0.54 11.17 -7.89
N TRP A 183 -0.57 10.84 -7.25
CA TRP A 183 -1.92 10.98 -7.80
C TRP A 183 -2.77 11.86 -6.88
N LYS A 184 -3.46 12.84 -7.47
CA LYS A 184 -4.49 13.65 -6.79
C LYS A 184 -5.86 13.08 -7.16
N MET A 185 -6.63 12.68 -6.17
CA MET A 185 -7.97 12.13 -6.42
C MET A 185 -8.91 13.21 -6.93
N SER A 186 -9.61 12.92 -8.01
CA SER A 186 -10.67 13.75 -8.58
C SER A 186 -11.97 12.94 -8.65
N LYS A 187 -13.08 13.60 -9.00
CA LYS A 187 -14.36 12.92 -9.23
C LYS A 187 -14.30 11.94 -10.42
N ASP A 188 -13.41 12.20 -11.37
CA ASP A 188 -13.28 11.46 -12.63
C ASP A 188 -12.24 10.34 -12.57
N ARG A 189 -11.39 10.32 -11.55
CA ARG A 189 -10.41 9.25 -11.32
C ARG A 189 -11.10 8.09 -10.59
N LYS A 190 -11.58 7.12 -11.37
CA LYS A 190 -12.27 5.91 -10.90
C LYS A 190 -11.56 4.64 -11.36
#